data_a2a63f836b2936adfd864f0d6f9931a7
#
_entry.id   a2a63f836b2936adfd864f0d6f9931a7
#
_cell.length_a   1.000
_cell.length_b   1.000
_cell.length_c   1.000
_cell.angle_alpha   90.00
_cell.angle_beta   90.00
_cell.angle_gamma   90.00
#
_symmetry.space_group_name_H-M   'P 1'
#
loop_
_entity.id
_entity.type
_entity.pdbx_description
1 polymer ?
#
loop_
_entity_poly.entity_id
_entity_poly.type
_entity_poly.pdbx_seq_one_letter_code
_entity_poly.pdbx_strand_id
1 'polypeptide(L)'
;RILFNSGKALQARELNQLQTILQEQISRFGNNIFKEGGVVKPGGVNLNNRYEFVKLAANTLPTDTSTIINQDMTGTTSTVVAKIIEVLPASQSDIGVDTLYVQYVNTGSSGGSTTKRFVADEDLTVGSETMRVQGTNTTENPAVGAGIQATILSGIYYVAGHFVFTQNLSKIISQYSDNANTEIGFKTLE
;
A
#
# COMPACT_ATOMS: atom_id res chain seq x y z
N ARG A 1 -20.08 41.04 5.52
CA ARG A 1 -19.03 41.88 4.89
C ARG A 1 -18.37 42.73 5.97
N ILE A 2 -17.05 42.67 6.09
CA ILE A 2 -16.26 43.52 6.96
C ILE A 2 -15.83 44.70 6.12
N LEU A 3 -16.05 45.93 6.64
CA LEU A 3 -15.60 47.17 6.02
C LEU A 3 -14.50 47.78 6.87
N PHE A 4 -13.33 47.97 6.30
CA PHE A 4 -12.21 48.61 6.98
C PHE A 4 -12.30 50.11 6.86
N ASN A 5 -12.02 50.81 7.97
CA ASN A 5 -12.03 52.25 8.00
C ASN A 5 -10.65 52.78 7.61
N SER A 6 -10.61 53.66 6.64
CA SER A 6 -9.37 54.26 6.13
C SER A 6 -8.62 55.00 7.25
N GLY A 7 -7.31 54.77 7.37
CA GLY A 7 -6.43 55.44 8.35
C GLY A 7 -6.43 54.83 9.75
N LYS A 8 -7.13 53.68 9.98
CA LYS A 8 -7.07 52.94 11.25
C LYS A 8 -6.26 51.65 11.08
N ALA A 9 -5.50 51.30 12.15
CA ALA A 9 -4.70 50.08 12.15
C ALA A 9 -5.64 48.84 12.15
N LEU A 10 -5.31 47.88 11.30
CA LEU A 10 -6.05 46.60 11.20
C LEU A 10 -5.77 45.77 12.45
N GLN A 11 -6.85 45.28 13.08
CA GLN A 11 -6.72 44.43 14.26
C GLN A 11 -6.76 42.93 13.89
N ALA A 12 -6.03 42.08 14.63
CA ALA A 12 -6.02 40.63 14.42
C ALA A 12 -7.44 40.01 14.46
N ARG A 13 -8.33 40.58 15.30
CA ARG A 13 -9.74 40.15 15.38
C ARG A 13 -10.49 40.32 14.05
N GLU A 14 -10.24 41.41 13.32
CA GLU A 14 -10.90 41.71 12.04
C GLU A 14 -10.45 40.75 10.96
N LEU A 15 -9.13 40.37 10.96
CA LEU A 15 -8.59 39.38 10.06
C LEU A 15 -9.15 37.98 10.34
N ASN A 16 -9.19 37.57 11.62
CA ASN A 16 -9.79 36.29 12.01
C ASN A 16 -11.27 36.22 11.63
N GLN A 17 -12.03 37.30 11.84
CA GLN A 17 -13.44 37.35 11.47
C GLN A 17 -13.63 37.27 9.94
N LEU A 18 -12.76 37.92 9.16
CA LEU A 18 -12.79 37.80 7.69
C LEU A 18 -12.53 36.36 7.25
N GLN A 19 -11.53 35.71 7.84
CA GLN A 19 -11.20 34.32 7.56
C GLN A 19 -12.38 33.39 7.91
N THR A 20 -13.00 33.57 9.07
CA THR A 20 -14.17 32.78 9.49
C THR A 20 -15.35 32.94 8.53
N ILE A 21 -15.65 34.18 8.09
CA ILE A 21 -16.73 34.44 7.14
C ILE A 21 -16.44 33.74 5.78
N LEU A 22 -15.20 33.78 5.31
CA LEU A 22 -14.84 33.10 4.07
C LEU A 22 -14.94 31.60 4.18
N GLN A 23 -14.46 31.03 5.27
CA GLN A 23 -14.58 29.58 5.53
C GLN A 23 -16.04 29.14 5.59
N GLU A 24 -16.89 29.91 6.29
CA GLU A 24 -18.33 29.63 6.38
C GLU A 24 -19.04 29.71 5.02
N GLN A 25 -18.69 30.68 4.18
CA GLN A 25 -19.24 30.79 2.84
C GLN A 25 -18.83 29.62 1.95
N ILE A 26 -17.56 29.20 2.01
CA ILE A 26 -17.06 28.01 1.29
C ILE A 26 -17.75 26.74 1.76
N SER A 27 -17.89 26.58 3.08
CA SER A 27 -18.56 25.43 3.67
C SER A 27 -20.05 25.38 3.25
N ARG A 28 -20.79 26.48 3.33
CA ARG A 28 -22.19 26.55 2.87
C ARG A 28 -22.33 26.24 1.39
N PHE A 29 -21.45 26.78 0.56
CA PHE A 29 -21.42 26.48 -0.88
C PHE A 29 -21.14 25.00 -1.14
N GLY A 30 -20.11 24.45 -0.47
CA GLY A 30 -19.73 23.04 -0.59
C GLY A 30 -20.85 22.09 -0.18
N ASN A 31 -21.50 22.35 0.96
CA ASN A 31 -22.60 21.52 1.49
C ASN A 31 -23.83 21.43 0.56
N ASN A 32 -24.00 22.42 -0.33
CA ASN A 32 -25.10 22.40 -1.31
C ASN A 32 -24.75 21.63 -2.59
N ILE A 33 -23.46 21.41 -2.87
CA ILE A 33 -22.98 20.79 -4.13
C ILE A 33 -22.44 19.38 -3.87
N PHE A 34 -21.68 19.21 -2.79
CA PHE A 34 -21.01 17.96 -2.47
C PHE A 34 -21.68 17.26 -1.29
N LYS A 35 -21.71 15.93 -1.34
CA LYS A 35 -22.03 15.11 -0.17
C LYS A 35 -20.79 14.97 0.71
N GLU A 36 -21.00 14.80 2.01
CA GLU A 36 -19.95 14.47 2.96
C GLU A 36 -19.18 13.24 2.49
N GLY A 37 -17.84 13.32 2.44
CA GLY A 37 -16.98 12.29 1.87
C GLY A 37 -16.98 12.22 0.33
N GLY A 38 -17.69 13.13 -0.35
CA GLY A 38 -17.77 13.16 -1.80
C GLY A 38 -16.44 13.47 -2.48
N VAL A 39 -16.17 12.82 -3.61
CA VAL A 39 -14.98 13.05 -4.43
C VAL A 39 -15.17 14.31 -5.26
N VAL A 40 -14.29 15.29 -5.09
CA VAL A 40 -14.28 16.56 -5.84
C VAL A 40 -13.38 16.46 -7.08
N LYS A 41 -12.20 15.90 -6.90
CA LYS A 41 -11.26 15.56 -7.98
C LYS A 41 -11.03 14.07 -7.93
N PRO A 42 -11.09 13.37 -9.07
CA PRO A 42 -10.98 11.92 -9.06
C PRO A 42 -9.73 11.44 -8.36
N GLY A 43 -9.94 10.72 -7.24
CA GLY A 43 -9.03 9.75 -6.71
C GLY A 43 -9.58 8.40 -7.14
N GLY A 44 -8.77 7.57 -7.76
CA GLY A 44 -9.16 6.21 -8.11
C GLY A 44 -8.75 5.23 -7.04
N VAL A 45 -9.40 4.08 -7.00
CA VAL A 45 -8.91 2.91 -6.26
C VAL A 45 -8.45 1.89 -7.29
N ASN A 46 -7.19 1.49 -7.20
CA ASN A 46 -6.62 0.43 -8.01
C ASN A 46 -6.42 -0.80 -7.12
N LEU A 47 -6.95 -1.94 -7.55
CA LEU A 47 -6.79 -3.22 -6.86
C LEU A 47 -5.86 -4.11 -7.66
N ASN A 48 -4.79 -4.55 -7.01
CA ASN A 48 -3.91 -5.60 -7.51
C ASN A 48 -4.22 -6.90 -6.76
N ASN A 49 -4.98 -7.79 -7.37
CA ASN A 49 -5.33 -9.09 -6.83
C ASN A 49 -4.30 -10.20 -7.14
N ARG A 50 -3.18 -9.81 -7.72
CA ARG A 50 -2.01 -10.68 -7.99
C ARG A 50 -0.76 -10.09 -7.36
N TYR A 51 -0.86 -9.69 -6.10
CA TYR A 51 0.29 -9.24 -5.35
C TYR A 51 1.03 -10.47 -4.82
N GLU A 52 1.93 -11.00 -5.65
CA GLU A 52 2.58 -12.28 -5.45
C GLU A 52 3.46 -12.26 -4.19
N PHE A 53 3.34 -13.26 -3.34
CA PHE A 53 4.10 -13.40 -2.12
C PHE A 53 4.95 -14.68 -2.09
N VAL A 54 6.03 -14.61 -1.33
CA VAL A 54 6.93 -15.73 -1.01
C VAL A 54 7.15 -15.73 0.50
N LYS A 55 6.73 -16.78 1.19
CA LYS A 55 7.00 -16.97 2.62
C LYS A 55 8.40 -17.53 2.79
N LEU A 56 9.13 -16.98 3.74
CA LEU A 56 10.49 -17.42 4.04
C LEU A 56 10.53 -18.41 5.19
N ALA A 57 11.54 -19.25 5.17
CA ALA A 57 11.90 -20.06 6.33
C ALA A 57 12.38 -19.17 7.48
N ALA A 58 12.14 -19.57 8.72
CA ALA A 58 12.50 -18.79 9.88
C ALA A 58 13.99 -18.45 9.92
N ASN A 59 14.29 -17.22 10.32
CA ASN A 59 15.66 -16.70 10.47
C ASN A 59 16.51 -16.66 9.18
N THR A 60 15.87 -16.59 8.01
CA THR A 60 16.58 -16.45 6.73
C THR A 60 16.49 -15.05 6.14
N LEU A 61 15.60 -14.19 6.68
CA LEU A 61 15.49 -12.80 6.26
C LEU A 61 16.73 -12.00 6.74
N PRO A 62 17.41 -11.22 5.88
CA PRO A 62 18.51 -10.36 6.28
C PRO A 62 18.08 -9.32 7.32
N THR A 63 19.00 -8.95 8.22
CA THR A 63 18.74 -7.92 9.25
C THR A 63 18.43 -6.56 8.63
N ASP A 64 19.16 -6.20 7.55
CA ASP A 64 18.90 -4.98 6.79
C ASP A 64 18.11 -5.33 5.51
N THR A 65 16.82 -5.20 5.61
CA THR A 65 15.91 -5.48 4.49
C THR A 65 15.92 -4.41 3.40
N SER A 66 16.46 -3.23 3.67
CA SER A 66 16.52 -2.14 2.69
C SER A 66 17.45 -2.47 1.52
N THR A 67 18.45 -3.30 1.74
CA THR A 67 19.44 -3.69 0.75
C THR A 67 18.90 -4.62 -0.33
N ILE A 68 17.83 -5.37 -0.03
CA ILE A 68 17.24 -6.35 -0.95
C ILE A 68 16.02 -5.82 -1.71
N ILE A 69 15.41 -4.71 -1.25
CA ILE A 69 14.25 -4.11 -1.93
C ILE A 69 14.66 -3.58 -3.31
N ASN A 70 13.83 -3.84 -4.32
CA ASN A 70 14.06 -3.54 -5.74
C ASN A 70 15.20 -4.34 -6.39
N GLN A 71 15.76 -5.32 -5.71
CA GLN A 71 16.76 -6.24 -6.29
C GLN A 71 16.07 -7.44 -6.94
N ASP A 72 16.75 -8.02 -7.92
CA ASP A 72 16.33 -9.27 -8.55
C ASP A 72 16.82 -10.46 -7.72
N MET A 73 15.91 -11.39 -7.50
CA MET A 73 16.10 -12.59 -6.72
C MET A 73 15.97 -13.82 -7.60
N THR A 74 16.88 -14.77 -7.47
CA THR A 74 16.91 -16.00 -8.28
C THR A 74 16.77 -17.23 -7.40
N GLY A 75 15.84 -18.13 -7.75
CA GLY A 75 15.70 -19.43 -7.11
C GLY A 75 16.76 -20.41 -7.60
N THR A 76 17.42 -21.10 -6.69
CA THR A 76 18.51 -22.03 -7.03
C THR A 76 18.01 -23.31 -7.70
N THR A 77 16.80 -23.76 -7.37
CA THR A 77 16.20 -24.98 -7.92
C THR A 77 15.28 -24.68 -9.11
N SER A 78 14.44 -23.67 -8.98
CA SER A 78 13.46 -23.30 -10.02
C SER A 78 14.07 -22.48 -11.14
N THR A 79 15.21 -21.83 -10.92
CA THR A 79 15.80 -20.82 -11.82
C THR A 79 14.87 -19.66 -12.18
N VAL A 80 13.79 -19.50 -11.43
CA VAL A 80 12.86 -18.38 -11.55
C VAL A 80 13.53 -17.09 -11.06
N VAL A 81 13.27 -16.00 -11.74
CA VAL A 81 13.73 -14.67 -11.32
C VAL A 81 12.54 -13.79 -10.98
N ALA A 82 12.62 -13.14 -9.84
CA ALA A 82 11.61 -12.18 -9.39
C ALA A 82 12.27 -10.96 -8.75
N LYS A 83 11.65 -9.80 -8.93
CA LYS A 83 12.04 -8.56 -8.26
C LYS A 83 11.35 -8.46 -6.92
N ILE A 84 12.07 -8.12 -5.87
CA ILE A 84 11.52 -7.86 -4.54
C ILE A 84 10.91 -6.46 -4.52
N ILE A 85 9.60 -6.37 -4.23
CA ILE A 85 8.86 -5.10 -4.19
C ILE A 85 8.75 -4.60 -2.75
N GLU A 86 8.42 -5.50 -1.83
CA GLU A 86 8.16 -5.16 -0.43
C GLU A 86 8.55 -6.33 0.47
N VAL A 87 9.00 -6.02 1.67
CA VAL A 87 9.36 -6.99 2.71
C VAL A 87 8.39 -6.82 3.87
N LEU A 88 7.71 -7.89 4.24
CA LEU A 88 6.83 -7.95 5.40
C LEU A 88 7.47 -8.84 6.47
N PRO A 89 8.05 -8.23 7.52
CA PRO A 89 8.65 -9.00 8.63
C PRO A 89 7.58 -9.80 9.39
N ALA A 90 7.99 -10.89 10.01
CA ALA A 90 7.12 -11.73 10.83
C ALA A 90 6.31 -10.96 11.89
N SER A 91 6.89 -9.87 12.44
CA SER A 91 6.23 -9.01 13.42
C SER A 91 5.01 -8.22 12.87
N GLN A 92 4.92 -8.06 11.55
CA GLN A 92 3.83 -7.36 10.85
C GLN A 92 2.93 -8.31 10.06
N SER A 93 3.31 -9.57 9.99
CA SER A 93 2.58 -10.63 9.30
C SER A 93 1.44 -11.16 10.16
N ASP A 94 0.26 -11.39 9.56
CA ASP A 94 -0.92 -11.95 10.23
C ASP A 94 -0.67 -13.37 10.79
N ILE A 95 0.31 -14.08 10.24
CA ILE A 95 0.66 -15.46 10.61
C ILE A 95 2.06 -15.58 11.23
N GLY A 96 2.75 -14.46 11.48
CA GLY A 96 4.08 -14.47 12.11
C GLY A 96 5.20 -15.06 11.26
N VAL A 97 5.12 -14.94 9.93
CA VAL A 97 6.11 -15.46 8.98
C VAL A 97 6.68 -14.32 8.15
N ASP A 98 8.02 -14.27 8.03
CA ASP A 98 8.68 -13.32 7.13
C ASP A 98 8.24 -13.59 5.68
N THR A 99 7.82 -12.52 5.00
CA THR A 99 7.22 -12.64 3.67
C THR A 99 7.80 -11.58 2.74
N LEU A 100 8.15 -12.00 1.53
CA LEU A 100 8.53 -11.10 0.44
C LEU A 100 7.35 -10.95 -0.51
N TYR A 101 7.02 -9.73 -0.91
CA TYR A 101 6.17 -9.47 -2.05
C TYR A 101 7.03 -9.22 -3.27
N VAL A 102 6.72 -9.93 -4.35
CA VAL A 102 7.60 -10.01 -5.51
C VAL A 102 6.84 -9.82 -6.81
N GLN A 103 7.55 -9.38 -7.82
CA GLN A 103 7.11 -9.38 -9.20
C GLN A 103 7.97 -10.37 -9.99
N TYR A 104 7.38 -11.46 -10.45
CA TYR A 104 8.07 -12.43 -11.27
C TYR A 104 8.47 -11.81 -12.62
N VAL A 105 9.77 -11.92 -12.96
CA VAL A 105 10.37 -11.36 -14.18
C VAL A 105 10.54 -12.43 -15.23
N ASN A 106 11.09 -13.58 -14.82
CA ASN A 106 11.34 -14.71 -15.71
C ASN A 106 10.78 -16.01 -15.14
N THR A 107 10.30 -16.86 -16.03
CA THR A 107 9.98 -18.25 -15.70
C THR A 107 11.26 -19.08 -15.64
N GLY A 108 11.25 -20.10 -14.83
CA GLY A 108 12.34 -21.05 -14.70
C GLY A 108 11.91 -22.47 -15.00
N SER A 109 12.68 -23.43 -14.55
CA SER A 109 12.37 -24.86 -14.68
C SER A 109 12.74 -25.59 -13.39
N SER A 110 11.92 -26.59 -13.03
CA SER A 110 12.20 -27.49 -11.92
C SER A 110 11.80 -28.91 -12.30
N GLY A 111 12.69 -29.88 -12.10
CA GLY A 111 12.44 -31.27 -12.46
C GLY A 111 12.12 -31.51 -13.95
N GLY A 112 12.62 -30.64 -14.85
CA GLY A 112 12.36 -30.72 -16.29
C GLY A 112 11.04 -30.09 -16.75
N SER A 113 10.27 -29.46 -15.83
CA SER A 113 9.03 -28.74 -16.14
C SER A 113 9.20 -27.23 -15.94
N THR A 114 8.59 -26.42 -16.83
CA THR A 114 8.57 -24.97 -16.68
C THR A 114 7.82 -24.57 -15.41
N THR A 115 8.45 -23.75 -14.56
CA THR A 115 7.85 -23.17 -13.38
C THR A 115 7.70 -21.66 -13.53
N LYS A 116 6.61 -21.11 -12.99
CA LYS A 116 6.31 -19.67 -13.02
C LYS A 116 6.54 -18.99 -11.68
N ARG A 117 6.69 -19.77 -10.62
CA ARG A 117 6.89 -19.34 -9.23
C ARG A 117 8.01 -20.14 -8.63
N PHE A 118 8.57 -19.65 -7.55
CA PHE A 118 9.53 -20.37 -6.72
C PHE A 118 8.92 -21.67 -6.18
N VAL A 119 9.78 -22.63 -5.90
CA VAL A 119 9.37 -23.89 -5.29
C VAL A 119 9.63 -23.87 -3.77
N ALA A 120 8.86 -24.65 -3.04
CA ALA A 120 9.06 -24.77 -1.59
C ALA A 120 10.44 -25.34 -1.28
N ASP A 121 11.04 -24.88 -0.17
CA ASP A 121 12.31 -25.34 0.37
C ASP A 121 13.53 -25.04 -0.52
N GLU A 122 13.41 -24.13 -1.51
CA GLU A 122 14.56 -23.69 -2.31
C GLU A 122 15.27 -22.48 -1.71
N ASP A 123 16.55 -22.38 -1.99
CA ASP A 123 17.32 -21.19 -1.64
C ASP A 123 17.16 -20.10 -2.70
N LEU A 124 17.02 -18.86 -2.22
CA LEU A 124 16.85 -17.66 -3.03
C LEU A 124 18.08 -16.79 -2.87
N THR A 125 18.73 -16.43 -3.98
CA THR A 125 19.93 -15.60 -3.97
C THR A 125 19.63 -14.17 -4.43
N VAL A 126 20.08 -13.18 -3.64
CA VAL A 126 19.97 -11.75 -3.93
C VAL A 126 21.35 -11.12 -3.67
N GLY A 127 22.10 -10.85 -4.70
CA GLY A 127 23.49 -10.39 -4.52
C GLY A 127 24.32 -11.39 -3.72
N SER A 128 24.78 -10.98 -2.51
CA SER A 128 25.51 -11.84 -1.57
C SER A 128 24.62 -12.52 -0.52
N GLU A 129 23.34 -12.13 -0.44
CA GLU A 129 22.41 -12.65 0.55
C GLU A 129 21.73 -13.91 0.04
N THR A 130 21.47 -14.84 0.97
CA THR A 130 20.74 -16.08 0.68
C THR A 130 19.58 -16.20 1.66
N MET A 131 18.38 -16.35 1.14
CA MET A 131 17.16 -16.62 1.89
C MET A 131 16.62 -17.97 1.47
N ARG A 132 15.69 -18.54 2.23
CA ARG A 132 15.09 -19.83 1.90
C ARG A 132 13.57 -19.73 1.89
N VAL A 133 12.94 -20.30 0.88
CA VAL A 133 11.49 -20.43 0.79
C VAL A 133 11.02 -21.39 1.89
N GLN A 134 9.87 -21.07 2.52
CA GLN A 134 9.24 -21.95 3.49
C GLN A 134 9.03 -23.37 2.90
N GLY A 135 9.41 -24.40 3.65
CA GLY A 135 9.29 -25.78 3.20
C GLY A 135 7.85 -26.32 3.20
N THR A 136 6.98 -25.79 4.08
CA THR A 136 5.55 -26.15 4.09
C THR A 136 4.85 -25.50 2.90
N ASN A 137 4.26 -26.33 2.04
CA ASN A 137 3.52 -25.87 0.86
C ASN A 137 2.26 -26.73 0.68
N THR A 138 1.21 -26.37 1.40
CA THR A 138 -0.11 -27.02 1.34
C THR A 138 -1.14 -26.05 0.74
N THR A 139 -2.31 -26.56 0.38
CA THR A 139 -3.42 -25.73 -0.12
C THR A 139 -3.84 -24.66 0.91
N GLU A 140 -3.81 -25.02 2.21
CA GLU A 140 -4.19 -24.12 3.30
C GLU A 140 -3.06 -23.19 3.74
N ASN A 141 -1.79 -23.59 3.54
CA ASN A 141 -0.61 -22.83 3.86
C ASN A 141 0.42 -22.88 2.74
N PRO A 142 0.16 -22.22 1.60
CA PRO A 142 1.10 -22.22 0.48
C PRO A 142 2.35 -21.40 0.82
N ALA A 143 3.51 -21.89 0.38
CA ALA A 143 4.78 -21.18 0.50
C ALA A 143 4.85 -19.95 -0.41
N VAL A 144 4.20 -20.04 -1.58
CA VAL A 144 4.11 -18.99 -2.59
C VAL A 144 2.67 -18.84 -3.07
N GLY A 145 2.23 -17.62 -3.33
CA GLY A 145 0.86 -17.36 -3.74
C GLY A 145 0.62 -15.91 -4.10
N ALA A 146 -0.63 -15.49 -4.08
CA ALA A 146 -1.02 -14.10 -4.32
C ALA A 146 -1.87 -13.56 -3.18
N GLY A 147 -1.60 -12.33 -2.78
CA GLY A 147 -2.40 -11.51 -1.92
C GLY A 147 -3.11 -10.40 -2.69
N ILE A 148 -3.71 -9.45 -1.96
CA ILE A 148 -4.39 -8.29 -2.54
C ILE A 148 -3.76 -7.01 -1.98
N GLN A 149 -3.35 -6.12 -2.88
CA GLN A 149 -2.94 -4.76 -2.56
C GLN A 149 -3.94 -3.77 -3.14
N ALA A 150 -4.37 -2.80 -2.33
CA ALA A 150 -5.11 -1.63 -2.81
C ALA A 150 -4.22 -0.41 -2.83
N THR A 151 -4.34 0.35 -3.90
CA THR A 151 -3.73 1.66 -4.04
C THR A 151 -4.84 2.70 -4.22
N ILE A 152 -4.93 3.64 -3.30
CA ILE A 152 -5.80 4.81 -3.42
C ILE A 152 -4.95 5.91 -4.05
N LEU A 153 -5.41 6.40 -5.20
CA LEU A 153 -4.74 7.48 -5.92
C LEU A 153 -5.05 8.84 -5.29
N SER A 154 -4.15 9.80 -5.48
CA SER A 154 -4.32 11.16 -4.99
C SER A 154 -5.63 11.78 -5.48
N GLY A 155 -6.33 12.44 -4.59
CA GLY A 155 -7.61 13.08 -4.90
C GLY A 155 -7.93 14.22 -3.94
N ILE A 156 -9.03 14.91 -4.21
CA ILE A 156 -9.61 15.92 -3.31
C ILE A 156 -10.97 15.44 -2.89
N TYR A 157 -11.19 15.39 -1.59
CA TYR A 157 -12.45 14.97 -0.98
C TYR A 157 -13.05 16.15 -0.21
N TYR A 158 -14.39 16.23 -0.20
CA TYR A 158 -15.10 17.23 0.59
C TYR A 158 -15.48 16.62 1.93
N VAL A 159 -14.93 17.15 3.03
CA VAL A 159 -15.10 16.61 4.39
C VAL A 159 -15.25 17.75 5.38
N ALA A 160 -16.31 17.73 6.19
CA ALA A 160 -16.60 18.69 7.26
C ALA A 160 -16.49 20.17 6.80
N GLY A 161 -16.97 20.49 5.59
CA GLY A 161 -16.90 21.83 5.03
C GLY A 161 -15.57 22.23 4.38
N HIS A 162 -14.62 21.31 4.28
CA HIS A 162 -13.28 21.54 3.74
C HIS A 162 -12.95 20.64 2.54
N PHE A 163 -12.10 21.13 1.66
CA PHE A 163 -11.52 20.35 0.58
C PHE A 163 -10.19 19.75 1.05
N VAL A 164 -10.18 18.43 1.28
CA VAL A 164 -9.02 17.71 1.80
C VAL A 164 -8.30 17.00 0.66
N PHE A 165 -7.03 17.32 0.47
CA PHE A 165 -6.17 16.62 -0.49
C PHE A 165 -5.58 15.37 0.15
N THR A 166 -5.70 14.23 -0.55
CA THR A 166 -5.08 12.96 -0.17
C THR A 166 -3.98 12.60 -1.13
N GLN A 167 -2.88 12.08 -0.59
CA GLN A 167 -1.77 11.53 -1.39
C GLN A 167 -2.06 10.07 -1.78
N ASN A 168 -1.25 9.55 -2.71
CA ASN A 168 -1.29 8.12 -3.03
C ASN A 168 -0.97 7.30 -1.79
N LEU A 169 -1.80 6.30 -1.53
CA LEU A 169 -1.60 5.35 -0.43
C LEU A 169 -1.80 3.94 -0.95
N SER A 170 -0.78 3.10 -0.80
CA SER A 170 -0.88 1.66 -1.08
C SER A 170 -0.88 0.89 0.24
N LYS A 171 -1.76 -0.09 0.34
CA LYS A 171 -1.84 -0.98 1.50
C LYS A 171 -2.20 -2.39 1.07
N ILE A 172 -1.56 -3.38 1.69
CA ILE A 172 -1.93 -4.77 1.55
C ILE A 172 -3.21 -5.00 2.34
N ILE A 173 -4.25 -5.48 1.66
CA ILE A 173 -5.56 -5.75 2.24
C ILE A 173 -5.66 -7.19 2.70
N SER A 174 -5.13 -8.10 1.89
CA SER A 174 -5.03 -9.51 2.21
C SER A 174 -3.62 -9.97 1.94
N GLN A 175 -2.95 -10.48 2.99
CA GLN A 175 -1.54 -10.84 2.88
C GLN A 175 -1.35 -12.14 2.10
N TYR A 176 -2.26 -13.12 2.24
CA TYR A 176 -2.05 -14.49 1.76
C TYR A 176 -3.23 -15.08 0.99
N SER A 177 -4.19 -14.26 0.60
CA SER A 177 -5.34 -14.70 -0.20
C SER A 177 -5.68 -13.67 -1.27
N ASP A 178 -5.99 -14.15 -2.45
CA ASP A 178 -6.50 -13.36 -3.58
C ASP A 178 -8.03 -13.20 -3.55
N ASN A 179 -8.68 -13.72 -2.52
CA ASN A 179 -10.12 -13.63 -2.29
C ASN A 179 -10.40 -13.01 -0.92
N ALA A 180 -10.57 -11.69 -0.88
CA ALA A 180 -10.93 -10.95 0.32
C ALA A 180 -12.28 -10.24 0.14
N ASN A 181 -13.11 -10.29 1.19
CA ASN A 181 -14.33 -9.50 1.29
C ASN A 181 -14.07 -8.36 2.29
N THR A 182 -13.65 -7.21 1.79
CA THR A 182 -13.18 -6.08 2.60
C THR A 182 -13.67 -4.77 2.03
N GLU A 183 -14.12 -3.86 2.90
CA GLU A 183 -14.45 -2.49 2.55
C GLU A 183 -13.26 -1.57 2.82
N ILE A 184 -12.94 -0.71 1.85
CA ILE A 184 -11.81 0.23 1.94
C ILE A 184 -12.36 1.65 1.90
N GLY A 185 -11.94 2.46 2.88
CA GLY A 185 -12.34 3.85 2.96
C GLY A 185 -11.35 4.70 3.76
N PHE A 186 -11.54 6.02 3.69
CA PHE A 186 -10.86 6.95 4.57
C PHE A 186 -11.67 7.16 5.85
N LYS A 187 -10.98 7.30 6.96
CA LYS A 187 -11.56 7.74 8.23
C LYS A 187 -11.06 9.15 8.51
N THR A 188 -11.99 10.08 8.73
CA THR A 188 -11.65 11.43 9.21
C THR A 188 -11.36 11.37 10.70
N LEU A 189 -10.25 11.99 11.10
CA LEU A 189 -9.90 12.24 12.50
C LEU A 189 -9.86 13.75 12.67
N GLU A 190 -10.68 14.28 13.58
CA GLU A 190 -10.69 15.69 14.03
C GLU A 190 -9.79 15.86 15.26
#